data_1c38bd7c9ee2363356cd2c231c75b1d7
#
_entry.id   1c38bd7c9ee2363356cd2c231c75b1d7
#
_cell.length_a   1.000
_cell.length_b   1.000
_cell.length_c   1.000
_cell.angle_alpha   90.00
_cell.angle_beta   90.00
_cell.angle_gamma   90.00
#
_symmetry.space_group_name_H-M   'P 1'
#
loop_
_entity.id
_entity.type
_entity.pdbx_description
1 polymer ?
#
loop_
_entity_poly.entity_id
_entity_poly.type
_entity_poly.pdbx_seq_one_letter_code
_entity_poly.pdbx_strand_id
1 'polypeptide(L)'
;MKRTILTAAVFAVIGSYSVAAEKLTSFDHAAELTSQAKQILFQQLNEQNAHNASHPAITCLAENIYFEARGESFKAKIAVANVTRNRVEDSRWPSTYCGVVQQGPVRESWKTRSDKSLAESDRVYYPKKHRCQFSWFCDGAKDIIWANKEQTGETIEGNARAWRESVRIAIAALGQGDYVIRDNTLGATHYYNHNLVDPHWAGSFETTVVIGNHTFKK
;
A
#
# COMPACT_ATOMS: atom_id res chain seq x y z
N MET A 1 3.08 -66.04 -11.48
CA MET A 1 2.37 -64.83 -11.09
C MET A 1 3.34 -63.65 -11.19
N LYS A 2 3.27 -62.88 -12.25
CA LYS A 2 4.11 -61.71 -12.53
C LYS A 2 3.38 -60.45 -12.05
N ARG A 3 3.91 -59.77 -11.03
CA ARG A 3 3.45 -58.43 -10.64
C ARG A 3 4.20 -57.37 -11.45
N THR A 4 3.53 -56.76 -12.34
CA THR A 4 4.04 -55.59 -13.08
C THR A 4 3.85 -54.35 -12.22
N ILE A 5 4.93 -53.70 -11.85
CA ILE A 5 4.91 -52.39 -11.16
C ILE A 5 4.82 -51.34 -12.21
N LEU A 6 3.71 -50.60 -12.24
CA LEU A 6 3.53 -49.39 -13.03
C LEU A 6 4.10 -48.22 -12.21
N THR A 7 5.31 -47.81 -12.53
CA THR A 7 5.83 -46.49 -12.15
C THR A 7 5.71 -45.60 -13.35
N ALA A 8 4.72 -44.74 -13.35
CA ALA A 8 4.55 -43.69 -14.37
C ALA A 8 4.54 -42.32 -13.69
N ALA A 9 5.62 -41.59 -13.99
CA ALA A 9 5.62 -40.21 -14.43
C ALA A 9 4.70 -39.20 -13.70
N VAL A 10 5.24 -38.59 -12.65
CA VAL A 10 4.77 -37.31 -12.11
C VAL A 10 5.98 -36.37 -11.99
N PHE A 11 6.70 -36.10 -13.07
CA PHE A 11 7.78 -35.11 -13.08
C PHE A 11 7.81 -34.37 -14.43
N ALA A 12 6.82 -33.52 -14.68
CA ALA A 12 6.90 -32.64 -15.84
C ALA A 12 6.05 -31.35 -15.75
N VAL A 13 5.61 -30.90 -14.59
CA VAL A 13 4.79 -29.66 -14.51
C VAL A 13 5.42 -28.55 -13.65
N ILE A 14 6.49 -28.84 -12.93
CA ILE A 14 7.10 -27.83 -12.01
C ILE A 14 8.12 -26.93 -12.73
N GLY A 15 8.60 -27.30 -13.91
CA GLY A 15 9.63 -26.55 -14.65
C GLY A 15 9.14 -25.29 -15.38
N SER A 16 7.83 -25.13 -15.59
CA SER A 16 7.31 -24.05 -16.46
C SER A 16 6.96 -22.76 -15.71
N TYR A 17 6.85 -22.81 -14.38
CA TYR A 17 6.47 -21.63 -13.60
C TYR A 17 7.64 -20.72 -13.19
N SER A 18 8.87 -21.25 -13.12
CA SER A 18 10.03 -20.45 -12.71
C SER A 18 10.53 -19.50 -13.81
N VAL A 19 10.40 -19.89 -15.08
CA VAL A 19 10.88 -19.07 -16.22
C VAL A 19 9.99 -17.86 -16.47
N ALA A 20 8.70 -17.96 -16.17
CA ALA A 20 7.78 -16.84 -16.31
C ALA A 20 7.97 -15.77 -15.20
N ALA A 21 8.36 -16.19 -13.99
CA ALA A 21 8.62 -15.28 -12.89
C ALA A 21 9.92 -14.48 -13.07
N GLU A 22 11.00 -15.07 -13.60
CA GLU A 22 12.26 -14.39 -13.87
C GLU A 22 12.17 -13.32 -14.97
N LYS A 23 11.36 -13.56 -16.01
CA LYS A 23 11.13 -12.57 -17.07
C LYS A 23 10.28 -11.37 -16.64
N LEU A 24 9.54 -11.47 -15.56
CA LEU A 24 8.71 -10.40 -15.01
C LEU A 24 9.47 -9.42 -14.11
N THR A 25 10.73 -9.67 -13.78
CA THR A 25 11.53 -8.81 -12.89
C THR A 25 12.39 -7.76 -13.61
N SER A 26 12.54 -7.85 -14.93
CA SER A 26 13.28 -6.88 -15.75
C SER A 26 12.33 -5.98 -16.55
N PHE A 27 11.60 -5.11 -15.83
CA PHE A 27 10.67 -4.16 -16.46
C PHE A 27 11.33 -2.83 -16.90
N ASP A 28 12.61 -2.77 -17.13
CA ASP A 28 13.31 -1.55 -17.57
C ASP A 28 13.18 -1.25 -19.08
N HIS A 29 12.52 -2.13 -19.82
CA HIS A 29 12.24 -1.88 -21.24
C HIS A 29 10.72 -1.91 -21.44
N ALA A 30 10.09 -0.74 -21.31
CA ALA A 30 8.69 -0.51 -21.63
C ALA A 30 8.47 -0.53 -23.16
N ALA A 31 8.74 -1.65 -23.79
CA ALA A 31 8.14 -1.97 -25.06
C ALA A 31 6.66 -2.25 -24.80
N GLU A 32 5.81 -1.72 -25.65
CA GLU A 32 4.35 -1.84 -25.63
C GLU A 32 3.89 -3.23 -25.22
N LEU A 33 3.30 -3.33 -24.01
CA LEU A 33 2.76 -4.59 -23.53
C LEU A 33 1.68 -5.07 -24.50
N THR A 34 1.84 -6.28 -25.02
CA THR A 34 0.80 -6.90 -25.86
C THR A 34 -0.52 -7.02 -25.10
N SER A 35 -1.65 -7.12 -25.82
CA SER A 35 -2.96 -7.24 -25.17
C SER A 35 -3.03 -8.42 -24.20
N GLN A 36 -2.33 -9.53 -24.49
CA GLN A 36 -2.21 -10.70 -23.62
C GLN A 36 -1.46 -10.38 -22.33
N ALA A 37 -0.35 -9.65 -22.41
CA ALA A 37 0.42 -9.25 -21.22
C ALA A 37 -0.42 -8.32 -20.32
N LYS A 38 -1.22 -7.43 -20.90
CA LYS A 38 -2.18 -6.60 -20.18
C LYS A 38 -3.24 -7.43 -19.45
N GLN A 39 -3.82 -8.42 -20.14
CA GLN A 39 -4.82 -9.32 -19.53
C GLN A 39 -4.24 -10.12 -18.35
N ILE A 40 -3.03 -10.69 -18.51
CA ILE A 40 -2.34 -11.42 -17.44
C ILE A 40 -2.08 -10.48 -16.26
N LEU A 41 -1.62 -9.26 -16.51
CA LEU A 41 -1.39 -8.26 -15.48
C LEU A 41 -2.68 -7.94 -14.72
N PHE A 42 -3.80 -7.71 -15.42
CA PHE A 42 -5.10 -7.46 -14.79
C PHE A 42 -5.60 -8.65 -13.97
N GLN A 43 -5.42 -9.87 -14.47
CA GLN A 43 -5.78 -11.07 -13.73
C GLN A 43 -4.98 -11.20 -12.44
N GLN A 44 -3.65 -11.06 -12.50
CA GLN A 44 -2.79 -11.10 -11.33
C GLN A 44 -3.12 -10.01 -10.31
N LEU A 45 -3.47 -8.80 -10.77
CA LEU A 45 -3.90 -7.72 -9.89
C LEU A 45 -5.23 -8.03 -9.20
N ASN A 46 -6.17 -8.64 -9.92
CA ASN A 46 -7.46 -9.03 -9.35
C ASN A 46 -7.30 -10.15 -8.31
N GLU A 47 -6.47 -11.16 -8.57
CA GLU A 47 -6.15 -12.22 -7.62
C GLU A 47 -5.46 -11.65 -6.36
N GLN A 48 -4.52 -10.73 -6.54
CA GLN A 48 -3.84 -10.07 -5.44
C GLN A 48 -4.79 -9.16 -4.63
N ASN A 49 -5.73 -8.48 -5.29
CA ASN A 49 -6.76 -7.69 -4.61
C ASN A 49 -7.72 -8.57 -3.81
N ALA A 50 -8.15 -9.71 -4.34
CA ALA A 50 -8.98 -10.65 -3.62
C ALA A 50 -8.26 -11.18 -2.36
N HIS A 51 -6.96 -11.47 -2.48
CA HIS A 51 -6.14 -11.86 -1.33
C HIS A 51 -6.00 -10.71 -0.32
N ASN A 52 -5.71 -9.50 -0.77
CA ASN A 52 -5.56 -8.33 0.08
C ASN A 52 -6.86 -7.93 0.79
N ALA A 53 -8.02 -8.12 0.14
CA ALA A 53 -9.32 -7.86 0.75
C ALA A 53 -9.57 -8.76 1.98
N SER A 54 -8.96 -9.95 2.04
CA SER A 54 -8.98 -10.82 3.22
C SER A 54 -7.98 -10.39 4.31
N HIS A 55 -7.08 -9.44 4.03
CA HIS A 55 -6.05 -8.93 4.93
C HIS A 55 -6.07 -7.41 5.02
N PRO A 56 -6.98 -6.81 5.80
CA PRO A 56 -7.16 -5.35 5.84
C PRO A 56 -5.88 -4.56 6.15
N ALA A 57 -5.00 -5.07 7.00
CA ALA A 57 -3.74 -4.40 7.34
C ALA A 57 -2.83 -4.23 6.12
N ILE A 58 -2.74 -5.26 5.25
CA ILE A 58 -1.95 -5.19 4.00
C ILE A 58 -2.56 -4.14 3.07
N THR A 59 -3.88 -4.17 2.89
CA THR A 59 -4.58 -3.23 2.01
C THR A 59 -4.38 -1.79 2.49
N CYS A 60 -4.68 -1.49 3.74
CA CYS A 60 -4.53 -0.13 4.28
C CYS A 60 -3.08 0.38 4.16
N LEU A 61 -2.08 -0.45 4.47
CA LEU A 61 -0.69 -0.05 4.35
C LEU A 61 -0.26 0.13 2.89
N ALA A 62 -0.70 -0.75 1.99
CA ALA A 62 -0.38 -0.65 0.56
C ALA A 62 -1.01 0.60 -0.08
N GLU A 63 -2.26 0.92 0.25
CA GLU A 63 -2.92 2.15 -0.17
C GLU A 63 -2.13 3.37 0.31
N ASN A 64 -1.73 3.38 1.58
CA ASN A 64 -0.95 4.50 2.11
C ASN A 64 0.39 4.67 1.38
N ILE A 65 1.13 3.61 1.15
CA ILE A 65 2.39 3.65 0.39
C ILE A 65 2.13 4.16 -1.05
N TYR A 66 1.05 3.68 -1.67
CA TYR A 66 0.72 4.05 -3.05
C TYR A 66 0.38 5.54 -3.16
N PHE A 67 -0.55 6.04 -2.37
CA PHE A 67 -1.00 7.44 -2.49
C PHE A 67 0.04 8.44 -2.01
N GLU A 68 0.85 8.10 -1.00
CA GLU A 68 1.89 8.97 -0.47
C GLU A 68 3.20 8.95 -1.29
N ALA A 69 3.54 7.82 -1.91
CA ALA A 69 4.89 7.63 -2.43
C ALA A 69 4.99 6.89 -3.77
N ARG A 70 3.90 6.74 -4.55
CA ARG A 70 3.96 5.96 -5.80
C ARG A 70 5.03 6.42 -6.80
N GLY A 71 5.31 7.73 -6.84
CA GLY A 71 6.33 8.34 -7.69
C GLY A 71 7.74 8.34 -7.12
N GLU A 72 7.90 7.91 -5.87
CA GLU A 72 9.17 7.95 -5.16
C GLU A 72 10.02 6.69 -5.38
N SER A 73 11.27 6.76 -4.96
CA SER A 73 12.18 5.61 -4.97
C SER A 73 11.68 4.48 -4.06
N PHE A 74 12.09 3.25 -4.36
CA PHE A 74 11.78 2.08 -3.51
C PHE A 74 12.16 2.30 -2.05
N LYS A 75 13.32 2.94 -1.79
CA LYS A 75 13.77 3.28 -0.44
C LYS A 75 12.83 4.25 0.27
N ALA A 76 12.26 5.23 -0.44
CA ALA A 76 11.31 6.18 0.11
C ALA A 76 9.95 5.53 0.40
N LYS A 77 9.49 4.61 -0.46
CA LYS A 77 8.27 3.81 -0.21
C LYS A 77 8.40 2.95 1.05
N ILE A 78 9.56 2.32 1.26
CA ILE A 78 9.86 1.60 2.50
C ILE A 78 9.84 2.54 3.71
N ALA A 79 10.34 3.75 3.57
CA ALA A 79 10.33 4.72 4.66
C ALA A 79 8.90 5.14 5.06
N VAL A 80 8.01 5.36 4.10
CA VAL A 80 6.58 5.62 4.38
C VAL A 80 5.92 4.45 5.11
N ALA A 81 6.20 3.20 4.67
CA ALA A 81 5.71 2.00 5.35
C ALA A 81 6.21 1.92 6.80
N ASN A 82 7.49 2.22 7.03
CA ASN A 82 8.09 2.20 8.36
C ASN A 82 7.51 3.26 9.28
N VAL A 83 7.24 4.49 8.80
CA VAL A 83 6.54 5.50 9.62
C VAL A 83 5.16 4.99 10.05
N THR A 84 4.41 4.36 9.16
CA THR A 84 3.10 3.79 9.52
C THR A 84 3.25 2.67 10.56
N ARG A 85 4.25 1.78 10.40
CA ARG A 85 4.57 0.73 11.38
C ARG A 85 4.99 1.32 12.72
N ASN A 86 5.89 2.28 12.74
CA ASN A 86 6.35 2.94 13.97
C ASN A 86 5.19 3.57 14.73
N ARG A 87 4.21 4.14 14.02
CA ARG A 87 2.98 4.66 14.64
C ARG A 87 2.14 3.55 15.25
N VAL A 88 1.97 2.41 14.58
CA VAL A 88 1.23 1.25 15.12
C VAL A 88 1.88 0.71 16.40
N GLU A 89 3.22 0.75 16.47
CA GLU A 89 4.01 0.29 17.61
C GLU A 89 4.07 1.31 18.77
N ASP A 90 3.72 2.56 18.52
CA ASP A 90 3.74 3.66 19.50
C ASP A 90 2.36 3.90 20.09
N SER A 91 2.24 3.80 21.41
CA SER A 91 0.96 3.91 22.15
C SER A 91 0.22 5.25 21.98
N ARG A 92 0.86 6.27 21.43
CA ARG A 92 0.24 7.57 21.09
C ARG A 92 -0.68 7.48 19.86
N TRP A 93 -0.60 6.38 19.11
CA TRP A 93 -1.30 6.19 17.84
C TRP A 93 -2.25 4.98 17.92
N PRO A 94 -3.18 4.84 16.96
CA PRO A 94 -3.98 3.62 16.85
C PRO A 94 -3.10 2.38 16.69
N SER A 95 -3.49 1.26 17.34
CA SER A 95 -2.73 0.01 17.37
C SER A 95 -2.92 -0.87 16.11
N THR A 96 -3.54 -0.36 15.07
CA THR A 96 -3.75 -1.08 13.81
C THR A 96 -3.35 -0.24 12.62
N TYR A 97 -2.89 -0.89 11.53
CA TYR A 97 -2.49 -0.19 10.30
C TYR A 97 -3.64 0.63 9.72
N CYS A 98 -4.84 0.05 9.61
CA CYS A 98 -6.02 0.79 9.14
C CYS A 98 -6.37 1.96 10.08
N GLY A 99 -6.27 1.77 11.39
CA GLY A 99 -6.51 2.83 12.36
C GLY A 99 -5.54 4.00 12.19
N VAL A 100 -4.26 3.73 11.94
CA VAL A 100 -3.25 4.77 11.68
C VAL A 100 -3.50 5.46 10.33
N VAL A 101 -3.76 4.68 9.28
CA VAL A 101 -3.94 5.22 7.91
C VAL A 101 -5.20 6.07 7.82
N GLN A 102 -6.27 5.63 8.44
CA GLN A 102 -7.58 6.29 8.40
C GLN A 102 -7.78 7.30 9.55
N GLN A 103 -6.73 7.57 10.33
CA GLN A 103 -6.83 8.43 11.50
C GLN A 103 -7.22 9.86 11.12
N GLY A 104 -8.27 10.35 11.75
CA GLY A 104 -8.74 11.73 11.60
C GLY A 104 -10.07 11.95 12.32
N PRO A 105 -10.46 13.21 12.55
CA PRO A 105 -11.76 13.51 13.12
C PRO A 105 -12.86 13.13 12.14
N VAL A 106 -13.92 12.54 12.67
CA VAL A 106 -15.11 12.14 11.91
C VAL A 106 -16.30 13.05 12.19
N ARG A 107 -17.28 13.00 11.31
CA ARG A 107 -18.61 13.59 11.50
C ARG A 107 -19.67 12.53 11.27
N GLU A 108 -20.67 12.50 12.10
CA GLU A 108 -21.82 11.64 11.88
C GLU A 108 -22.66 12.11 10.69
N SER A 109 -23.14 11.16 9.90
CA SER A 109 -24.12 11.42 8.84
C SER A 109 -25.35 12.12 9.40
N TRP A 110 -25.90 13.10 8.67
CA TRP A 110 -27.15 13.76 9.07
C TRP A 110 -28.31 12.77 9.18
N LYS A 111 -28.33 11.72 8.34
CA LYS A 111 -29.38 10.68 8.34
C LYS A 111 -29.41 9.90 9.64
N THR A 112 -28.27 9.45 10.15
CA THR A 112 -28.19 8.70 11.39
C THR A 112 -28.28 9.61 12.61
N ARG A 113 -27.70 10.81 12.55
CA ARG A 113 -27.75 11.81 13.62
C ARG A 113 -29.19 12.28 13.96
N SER A 114 -30.07 12.34 12.96
CA SER A 114 -31.48 12.74 13.18
C SER A 114 -32.28 11.64 13.86
N ASP A 115 -31.90 10.39 13.76
CA ASP A 115 -32.57 9.27 14.41
C ASP A 115 -31.92 8.97 15.78
N LYS A 116 -32.63 9.36 16.84
CA LYS A 116 -32.16 9.17 18.21
C LYS A 116 -32.31 7.74 18.74
N SER A 117 -33.06 6.89 18.02
CA SER A 117 -33.29 5.50 18.39
C SER A 117 -32.19 4.55 17.89
N LEU A 118 -31.35 4.98 16.95
CA LEU A 118 -30.27 4.16 16.39
C LEU A 118 -29.22 3.81 17.45
N ALA A 119 -28.85 2.54 17.48
CA ALA A 119 -27.67 2.08 18.22
C ALA A 119 -26.38 2.69 17.64
N GLU A 120 -25.32 2.78 18.45
CA GLU A 120 -24.04 3.34 18.00
C GLU A 120 -23.45 2.55 16.81
N SER A 121 -23.63 1.23 16.79
CA SER A 121 -23.19 0.34 15.69
C SER A 121 -23.85 0.66 14.35
N ASP A 122 -25.02 1.29 14.35
CA ASP A 122 -25.81 1.56 13.15
C ASP A 122 -25.62 3.00 12.65
N ARG A 123 -24.83 3.78 13.38
CA ARG A 123 -24.51 5.15 13.03
C ARG A 123 -23.43 5.19 11.94
N VAL A 124 -23.61 6.08 10.98
CA VAL A 124 -22.69 6.25 9.86
C VAL A 124 -21.84 7.49 10.08
N TYR A 125 -20.53 7.31 10.07
CA TYR A 125 -19.56 8.37 10.23
C TYR A 125 -18.73 8.56 8.94
N TYR A 126 -18.39 9.80 8.65
CA TYR A 126 -17.52 10.19 7.54
C TYR A 126 -16.33 10.99 8.05
N PRO A 127 -15.12 10.80 7.49
CA PRO A 127 -13.98 11.62 7.83
C PRO A 127 -14.26 13.10 7.52
N LYS A 128 -13.75 13.99 8.36
CA LYS A 128 -13.81 15.43 8.08
C LYS A 128 -12.78 15.77 7.02
N LYS A 129 -13.25 16.36 5.93
CA LYS A 129 -12.44 16.71 4.76
C LYS A 129 -11.20 17.51 5.15
N HIS A 130 -10.03 17.14 4.59
CA HIS A 130 -8.72 17.76 4.79
C HIS A 130 -8.22 17.79 6.24
N ARG A 131 -8.66 16.84 7.10
CA ARG A 131 -8.25 16.79 8.51
C ARG A 131 -7.71 15.43 8.93
N CYS A 132 -7.42 14.54 7.99
CA CYS A 132 -6.84 13.23 8.26
C CYS A 132 -5.31 13.31 8.36
N GLN A 133 -4.72 12.32 9.03
CA GLN A 133 -3.26 12.20 9.16
C GLN A 133 -2.58 12.02 7.79
N PHE A 134 -3.21 11.24 6.91
CA PHE A 134 -2.83 11.11 5.51
C PHE A 134 -3.88 11.85 4.67
N SER A 135 -3.44 12.88 3.95
CA SER A 135 -4.32 13.82 3.27
C SER A 135 -5.21 13.16 2.22
N TRP A 136 -4.66 12.19 1.49
CA TRP A 136 -5.36 11.48 0.43
C TRP A 136 -6.65 10.81 0.92
N PHE A 137 -6.67 10.27 2.16
CA PHE A 137 -7.81 9.54 2.71
C PHE A 137 -9.08 10.40 2.87
N CYS A 138 -8.96 11.70 3.01
CA CYS A 138 -10.12 12.58 3.19
C CYS A 138 -10.01 13.93 2.46
N ASP A 139 -9.30 13.98 1.34
CA ASP A 139 -9.23 15.17 0.47
C ASP A 139 -10.49 15.34 -0.38
N GLY A 140 -11.30 14.28 -0.48
CA GLY A 140 -12.55 14.23 -1.25
C GLY A 140 -12.33 13.86 -2.71
N ALA A 141 -11.12 13.50 -3.12
CA ALA A 141 -10.86 12.83 -4.38
C ALA A 141 -11.35 11.37 -4.34
N LYS A 142 -11.41 10.73 -5.49
CA LYS A 142 -11.63 9.29 -5.57
C LYS A 142 -10.29 8.58 -5.43
N ASP A 143 -10.17 7.70 -4.46
CA ASP A 143 -8.97 6.89 -4.24
C ASP A 143 -8.91 5.74 -5.25
N ILE A 144 -8.62 6.09 -6.51
CA ILE A 144 -8.56 5.14 -7.62
C ILE A 144 -7.12 4.69 -7.80
N ILE A 145 -6.88 3.41 -7.55
CA ILE A 145 -5.64 2.74 -7.85
C ILE A 145 -5.60 2.45 -9.36
N TRP A 146 -4.41 2.51 -10.00
CA TRP A 146 -4.22 2.26 -11.44
C TRP A 146 -5.25 2.92 -12.38
N ALA A 147 -5.68 4.12 -12.06
CA ALA A 147 -6.46 4.93 -12.98
C ALA A 147 -5.67 5.26 -14.26
N ASN A 148 -6.36 5.74 -15.30
CA ASN A 148 -5.72 6.14 -16.54
C ASN A 148 -4.88 7.43 -16.39
N LYS A 149 -4.14 7.78 -17.45
CA LYS A 149 -3.24 8.94 -17.45
C LYS A 149 -3.96 10.26 -17.20
N GLU A 150 -5.18 10.42 -17.67
CA GLU A 150 -5.99 11.63 -17.48
C GLU A 150 -6.33 11.87 -16.01
N GLN A 151 -6.45 10.80 -15.23
CA GLN A 151 -6.81 10.85 -13.81
C GLN A 151 -5.60 10.95 -12.89
N THR A 152 -4.46 10.38 -13.27
CA THR A 152 -3.30 10.25 -12.38
C THR A 152 -2.02 10.87 -12.92
N GLY A 153 -2.00 11.26 -14.20
CA GLY A 153 -0.78 11.69 -14.88
C GLY A 153 0.18 10.56 -15.27
N GLU A 154 -0.14 9.30 -14.91
CA GLU A 154 0.66 8.12 -15.17
C GLU A 154 -0.14 7.07 -15.98
N THR A 155 0.55 6.20 -16.70
CA THR A 155 -0.07 5.10 -17.45
C THR A 155 -0.73 4.09 -16.52
N ILE A 156 -1.72 3.35 -17.02
CA ILE A 156 -2.33 2.25 -16.26
C ILE A 156 -1.27 1.23 -15.84
N GLU A 157 -0.32 0.90 -16.71
CA GLU A 157 0.79 -0.02 -16.43
C GLU A 157 1.73 0.52 -15.36
N GLY A 158 2.03 1.82 -15.38
CA GLY A 158 2.85 2.48 -14.36
C GLY A 158 2.16 2.46 -13.00
N ASN A 159 0.87 2.79 -12.95
CA ASN A 159 0.06 2.74 -11.74
C ASN A 159 -0.06 1.30 -11.20
N ALA A 160 -0.29 0.31 -12.07
CA ALA A 160 -0.34 -1.09 -11.69
C ALA A 160 0.99 -1.62 -11.12
N ARG A 161 2.12 -1.17 -11.69
CA ARG A 161 3.45 -1.49 -11.17
C ARG A 161 3.66 -0.88 -9.78
N ALA A 162 3.34 0.40 -9.62
CA ALA A 162 3.45 1.09 -8.33
C ALA A 162 2.56 0.44 -7.25
N TRP A 163 1.35 0.00 -7.60
CA TRP A 163 0.48 -0.73 -6.69
C TRP A 163 1.09 -2.07 -6.25
N ARG A 164 1.55 -2.90 -7.20
CA ARG A 164 2.19 -4.18 -6.86
C ARG A 164 3.40 -4.01 -5.95
N GLU A 165 4.20 -2.98 -6.21
CA GLU A 165 5.35 -2.64 -5.36
C GLU A 165 4.89 -2.24 -3.96
N SER A 166 3.85 -1.41 -3.84
CA SER A 166 3.26 -1.02 -2.55
C SER A 166 2.74 -2.21 -1.76
N VAL A 167 2.07 -3.16 -2.41
CA VAL A 167 1.58 -4.39 -1.77
C VAL A 167 2.74 -5.27 -1.28
N ARG A 168 3.80 -5.44 -2.10
CA ARG A 168 5.00 -6.21 -1.69
C ARG A 168 5.67 -5.60 -0.47
N ILE A 169 5.81 -4.28 -0.45
CA ILE A 169 6.37 -3.56 0.70
C ILE A 169 5.46 -3.73 1.92
N ALA A 170 4.15 -3.63 1.76
CA ALA A 170 3.20 -3.81 2.87
C ALA A 170 3.29 -5.22 3.48
N ILE A 171 3.29 -6.27 2.65
CA ILE A 171 3.46 -7.66 3.09
C ILE A 171 4.77 -7.83 3.87
N ALA A 172 5.88 -7.32 3.34
CA ALA A 172 7.19 -7.41 3.98
C ALA A 172 7.27 -6.59 5.29
N ALA A 173 6.61 -5.43 5.34
CA ALA A 173 6.56 -4.60 6.55
C ALA A 173 5.74 -5.24 7.68
N LEU A 174 4.74 -6.06 7.34
CA LEU A 174 3.98 -6.85 8.30
C LEU A 174 4.69 -8.17 8.71
N GLY A 175 5.89 -8.45 8.18
CA GLY A 175 6.61 -9.69 8.45
C GLY A 175 5.97 -10.95 7.84
N GLN A 176 5.14 -10.78 6.82
CA GLN A 176 4.39 -11.88 6.17
C GLN A 176 4.99 -12.30 4.82
N GLY A 177 6.18 -11.83 4.47
CA GLY A 177 6.84 -12.16 3.21
C GLY A 177 8.20 -12.80 3.39
N ASP A 178 8.81 -13.19 2.29
CA ASP A 178 10.18 -13.75 2.24
C ASP A 178 11.27 -12.71 2.58
N TYR A 179 10.88 -11.44 2.73
CA TYR A 179 11.78 -10.33 2.98
C TYR A 179 11.43 -9.62 4.28
N VAL A 180 12.45 -9.33 5.09
CA VAL A 180 12.31 -8.49 6.27
C VAL A 180 12.70 -7.05 5.92
N ILE A 181 11.75 -6.14 6.06
CA ILE A 181 12.02 -4.70 5.93
C ILE A 181 12.50 -4.17 7.29
N ARG A 182 13.74 -3.69 7.31
CA ARG A 182 14.28 -2.96 8.46
C ARG A 182 13.81 -1.50 8.42
N ASP A 183 13.65 -0.92 9.60
CA ASP A 183 13.33 0.52 9.70
C ASP A 183 14.52 1.37 9.20
N ASN A 184 14.32 2.00 8.05
CA ASN A 184 15.27 2.92 7.45
C ASN A 184 15.01 4.38 7.84
N THR A 185 14.04 4.62 8.75
CA THR A 185 13.65 5.95 9.24
C THR A 185 14.16 6.25 10.65
N LEU A 186 14.81 5.27 11.32
CA LEU A 186 15.33 5.39 12.67
C LEU A 186 14.25 5.72 13.71
N GLY A 187 13.08 5.13 13.57
CA GLY A 187 11.95 5.30 14.47
C GLY A 187 11.13 6.56 14.22
N ALA A 188 11.23 7.16 13.02
CA ALA A 188 10.43 8.33 12.69
C ALA A 188 8.93 8.01 12.72
N THR A 189 8.16 8.96 13.23
CA THR A 189 6.68 8.93 13.26
C THR A 189 6.06 10.06 12.44
N HIS A 190 6.88 10.98 11.94
CA HIS A 190 6.47 12.11 11.12
C HIS A 190 7.35 12.23 9.88
N TYR A 191 6.81 12.78 8.81
CA TYR A 191 7.58 13.19 7.63
C TYR A 191 6.83 14.27 6.86
N TYR A 192 7.57 14.96 5.99
CA TYR A 192 7.03 15.91 5.04
C TYR A 192 7.91 15.99 3.80
N ASN A 193 7.34 16.40 2.69
CA ASN A 193 8.08 16.66 1.46
C ASN A 193 8.70 18.06 1.54
N HIS A 194 10.01 18.12 1.75
CA HIS A 194 10.74 19.37 1.95
C HIS A 194 10.84 20.25 0.68
N ASN A 195 10.50 19.72 -0.48
CA ASN A 195 10.42 20.50 -1.72
C ASN A 195 9.06 21.19 -1.88
N LEU A 196 8.03 20.75 -1.14
CA LEU A 196 6.67 21.25 -1.29
C LEU A 196 6.22 22.13 -0.11
N VAL A 197 6.67 21.79 1.10
CA VAL A 197 6.19 22.45 2.32
C VAL A 197 7.32 22.59 3.34
N ASP A 198 7.24 23.62 4.16
CA ASP A 198 8.02 23.81 5.39
C ASP A 198 7.03 23.95 6.56
N PRO A 199 6.60 22.82 7.15
CA PRO A 199 5.55 22.86 8.16
C PRO A 199 6.10 23.37 9.50
N HIS A 200 5.40 24.31 10.12
CA HIS A 200 5.79 24.95 11.38
C HIS A 200 6.06 23.94 12.51
N TRP A 201 5.42 22.77 12.50
CA TRP A 201 5.64 21.72 13.50
C TRP A 201 7.00 21.02 13.34
N ALA A 202 7.63 21.10 12.16
CA ALA A 202 8.86 20.36 11.87
C ALA A 202 10.02 20.75 12.80
N GLY A 203 10.03 22.00 13.29
CA GLY A 203 11.02 22.46 14.27
C GLY A 203 10.89 21.84 15.66
N SER A 204 9.73 21.26 15.98
CA SER A 204 9.48 20.64 17.30
C SER A 204 9.93 19.18 17.38
N PHE A 205 10.41 18.59 16.28
CA PHE A 205 10.82 17.20 16.19
C PHE A 205 12.24 17.07 15.69
N GLU A 206 12.97 16.07 16.18
CA GLU A 206 14.30 15.73 15.70
C GLU A 206 14.24 15.17 14.27
N THR A 207 15.13 15.62 13.39
CA THR A 207 15.33 15.02 12.08
C THR A 207 16.12 13.73 12.21
N THR A 208 15.52 12.60 11.84
CA THR A 208 16.18 11.29 11.89
C THR A 208 16.96 11.00 10.61
N VAL A 209 16.33 11.22 9.45
CA VAL A 209 16.93 10.97 8.13
C VAL A 209 16.22 11.74 7.04
N VAL A 210 16.91 11.97 5.92
CA VAL A 210 16.34 12.47 4.66
C VAL A 210 16.44 11.37 3.61
N ILE A 211 15.32 11.01 2.98
CA ILE A 211 15.25 9.98 1.95
C ILE A 211 14.39 10.51 0.78
N GLY A 212 14.98 10.61 -0.41
CA GLY A 212 14.32 11.22 -1.56
C GLY A 212 13.87 12.64 -1.25
N ASN A 213 12.62 12.95 -1.52
CA ASN A 213 12.04 14.27 -1.28
C ASN A 213 11.48 14.44 0.14
N HIS A 214 11.67 13.47 1.02
CA HIS A 214 11.07 13.46 2.35
C HIS A 214 12.09 13.64 3.47
N THR A 215 11.77 14.51 4.42
CA THR A 215 12.46 14.65 5.70
C THR A 215 11.66 13.92 6.77
N PHE A 216 12.30 12.95 7.45
CA PHE A 216 11.71 12.10 8.48
C PHE A 216 12.06 12.62 9.86
N LYS A 217 11.10 12.55 10.79
CA LYS A 217 11.20 13.16 12.12
C LYS A 217 10.60 12.28 13.22
N LYS A 218 11.18 12.42 14.42
CA LYS A 218 10.76 11.69 15.62
C LYS A 218 10.54 12.63 16.80
#